data_9f4c676dc2e0583cf1f90d9281250987
#
_entry.id   9f4c676dc2e0583cf1f90d9281250987
#
_cell.length_a   1.000
_cell.length_b   1.000
_cell.length_c   1.000
_cell.angle_alpha   90.00
_cell.angle_beta   90.00
_cell.angle_gamma   90.00
#
_symmetry.space_group_name_H-M   'P 1'
#
loop_
_entity.id
_entity.type
_entity.pdbx_description
1 polymer ?
#
loop_
_entity_poly.entity_id
_entity_poly.type
_entity_poly.pdbx_seq_one_letter_code
_entity_poly.pdbx_strand_id
1 'polypeptide(L)'
;MKKIFSAVVLIGMTGTAYSQSSVTMYGTIDGGLVKQTGLALQVNKRDNNKIGFRGVEELGNGLKALMHLEMRFEPDTGTVESGSRPLFQGQSRVGLQGAFGMVRIGRGLTPFQESSAAFDPWNGVTTPAGFQTDITVAGYTSDPLGPPGNSRNRFSNAVWYNSPVVKGLQFNTAVGTREGLVAGAGQAPVYPYSASVTYLSGMFGAMAAHERNAADTTIWSVGASIKPTAAIKLMASYQVQDQWATQPLNSNTTAWLVGANYSVGSGRVLMGYGRKTPDNIVATRQTSLGYEYTLSVRTNLYLDASNKRIPAANASVSSRIVKYYSVGMRHHF
;
A
#
# COMPACT_ATOMS: atom_id res chain seq x y z
N MET A 1 -79.43 13.24 -26.19
CA MET A 1 -78.13 12.55 -26.30
C MET A 1 -77.05 13.37 -25.63
N LYS A 2 -76.70 13.00 -24.36
CA LYS A 2 -75.68 13.71 -23.57
C LYS A 2 -74.42 12.87 -23.68
N LYS A 3 -73.33 13.41 -24.24
CA LYS A 3 -72.01 12.80 -24.30
C LYS A 3 -71.25 13.13 -23.02
N ILE A 4 -70.93 12.13 -22.20
CA ILE A 4 -70.09 12.26 -21.03
C ILE A 4 -68.64 12.03 -21.47
N PHE A 5 -67.82 13.08 -21.34
CA PHE A 5 -66.36 12.97 -21.51
C PHE A 5 -65.74 12.54 -20.18
N SER A 6 -65.23 11.32 -20.10
CA SER A 6 -64.42 10.84 -18.97
C SER A 6 -62.97 11.28 -19.19
N ALA A 7 -62.49 12.22 -18.38
CA ALA A 7 -61.07 12.59 -18.33
C ALA A 7 -60.32 11.56 -17.45
N VAL A 8 -59.45 10.77 -18.06
CA VAL A 8 -58.52 9.89 -17.34
C VAL A 8 -57.34 10.75 -16.88
N VAL A 9 -57.24 10.98 -15.62
CA VAL A 9 -56.05 11.62 -14.97
C VAL A 9 -54.99 10.53 -14.82
N LEU A 10 -53.94 10.57 -15.66
CA LEU A 10 -52.74 9.80 -15.46
C LEU A 10 -51.94 10.41 -14.33
N ILE A 11 -52.04 9.83 -13.14
CA ILE A 11 -51.11 10.13 -12.03
C ILE A 11 -49.78 9.47 -12.37
N GLY A 12 -48.83 10.27 -12.86
CA GLY A 12 -47.46 9.87 -13.03
C GLY A 12 -46.85 9.52 -11.67
N MET A 13 -46.69 8.24 -11.37
CA MET A 13 -45.83 7.78 -10.30
C MET A 13 -44.38 8.18 -10.65
N THR A 14 -43.91 9.30 -10.11
CA THR A 14 -42.49 9.58 -10.05
C THR A 14 -41.88 8.56 -9.09
N GLY A 15 -41.43 7.43 -9.64
CA GLY A 15 -40.63 6.47 -8.89
C GLY A 15 -39.39 7.18 -8.38
N THR A 16 -39.29 7.39 -7.08
CA THR A 16 -38.04 7.75 -6.41
C THR A 16 -37.10 6.60 -6.68
N ALA A 17 -36.13 6.81 -7.56
CA ALA A 17 -35.03 5.87 -7.75
C ALA A 17 -34.30 5.79 -6.39
N TYR A 18 -34.54 4.74 -5.64
CA TYR A 18 -33.77 4.45 -4.44
C TYR A 18 -32.35 4.20 -4.92
N SER A 19 -31.46 5.09 -4.54
CA SER A 19 -30.02 4.94 -4.67
C SER A 19 -29.61 3.59 -4.05
N GLN A 20 -29.06 2.69 -4.86
CA GLN A 20 -28.61 1.38 -4.37
C GLN A 20 -27.35 1.58 -3.53
N SER A 21 -27.51 1.57 -2.21
CA SER A 21 -26.39 1.44 -1.28
C SER A 21 -25.86 0.02 -1.34
N SER A 22 -24.55 -0.15 -1.47
CA SER A 22 -23.91 -1.45 -1.47
C SER A 22 -22.82 -1.52 -0.40
N VAL A 23 -22.79 -2.63 0.31
CA VAL A 23 -21.66 -2.99 1.19
C VAL A 23 -21.03 -4.28 0.65
N THR A 24 -19.76 -4.19 0.28
CA THR A 24 -18.99 -5.33 -0.19
C THR A 24 -18.02 -5.76 0.89
N MET A 25 -18.08 -7.03 1.27
CA MET A 25 -17.03 -7.68 2.05
C MET A 25 -15.95 -8.14 1.09
N TYR A 26 -14.69 -7.93 1.44
CA TYR A 26 -13.54 -8.40 0.69
C TYR A 26 -12.44 -8.86 1.62
N GLY A 27 -11.53 -9.66 1.11
CA GLY A 27 -10.40 -10.08 1.92
C GLY A 27 -9.32 -10.81 1.17
N THR A 28 -8.30 -11.20 1.93
CA THR A 28 -7.19 -12.03 1.48
C THR A 28 -6.85 -13.02 2.58
N ILE A 29 -6.75 -14.29 2.23
CA ILE A 29 -6.15 -15.33 3.05
C ILE A 29 -4.91 -15.82 2.30
N ASP A 30 -3.76 -15.72 2.96
CA ASP A 30 -2.46 -16.13 2.44
C ASP A 30 -1.78 -16.98 3.52
N GLY A 31 -1.37 -18.18 3.17
CA GLY A 31 -0.64 -19.07 4.05
C GLY A 31 0.36 -19.92 3.27
N GLY A 32 1.50 -20.12 3.87
CA GLY A 32 2.57 -20.88 3.26
C GLY A 32 3.64 -21.34 4.23
N LEU A 33 4.58 -22.11 3.72
CA LEU A 33 5.79 -22.52 4.41
C LEU A 33 6.90 -21.53 4.09
N VAL A 34 7.56 -21.03 5.12
CA VAL A 34 8.62 -20.04 5.05
C VAL A 34 9.87 -20.55 5.74
N LYS A 35 11.01 -20.46 5.06
CA LYS A 35 12.34 -20.70 5.63
C LYS A 35 13.22 -19.49 5.44
N GLN A 36 13.78 -18.99 6.53
CA GLN A 36 14.74 -17.90 6.52
C GLN A 36 16.00 -18.29 7.29
N THR A 37 17.15 -17.74 6.89
CA THR A 37 18.42 -17.93 7.60
C THR A 37 18.28 -17.56 9.08
N GLY A 38 18.67 -18.49 9.96
CA GLY A 38 18.59 -18.30 11.41
C GLY A 38 17.24 -18.60 12.06
N LEU A 39 16.21 -18.95 11.28
CA LEU A 39 14.89 -19.33 11.78
C LEU A 39 14.55 -20.77 11.44
N ALA A 40 13.69 -21.41 12.23
CA ALA A 40 13.09 -22.70 11.90
C ALA A 40 12.19 -22.55 10.66
N LEU A 41 11.73 -23.67 10.10
CA LEU A 41 10.64 -23.67 9.14
C LEU A 41 9.36 -23.22 9.84
N GLN A 42 8.63 -22.30 9.24
CA GLN A 42 7.45 -21.66 9.83
C GLN A 42 6.26 -21.77 8.88
N VAL A 43 5.05 -21.88 9.43
CA VAL A 43 3.83 -21.49 8.74
C VAL A 43 3.76 -19.97 8.84
N ASN A 44 3.65 -19.28 7.73
CA ASN A 44 3.62 -17.82 7.69
C ASN A 44 2.93 -17.34 6.41
N LYS A 45 2.77 -16.04 6.26
CA LYS A 45 2.13 -15.37 5.12
C LYS A 45 3.17 -14.71 4.21
N ARG A 46 2.84 -14.61 2.93
CA ARG A 46 3.54 -13.76 1.96
C ARG A 46 2.91 -12.37 1.92
N ASP A 47 1.57 -12.31 1.88
CA ASP A 47 0.78 -11.08 1.83
C ASP A 47 0.04 -10.84 3.15
N ASN A 48 -0.49 -9.64 3.32
CA ASN A 48 -1.27 -9.29 4.49
C ASN A 48 -2.63 -9.97 4.46
N ASN A 49 -2.88 -10.88 5.40
CA ASN A 49 -4.21 -11.41 5.65
C ASN A 49 -5.12 -10.30 6.16
N LYS A 50 -6.31 -10.20 5.58
CA LYS A 50 -7.24 -9.11 5.87
C LYS A 50 -8.68 -9.50 5.58
N ILE A 51 -9.57 -8.87 6.33
CA ILE A 51 -11.01 -8.78 6.06
C ILE A 51 -11.37 -7.31 6.06
N GLY A 52 -12.12 -6.87 5.08
CA GLY A 52 -12.55 -5.48 4.97
C GLY A 52 -13.97 -5.33 4.44
N PHE A 53 -14.52 -4.16 4.69
CA PHE A 53 -15.84 -3.74 4.24
C PHE A 53 -15.70 -2.42 3.48
N ARG A 54 -16.30 -2.36 2.30
CA ARG A 54 -16.43 -1.13 1.49
C ARG A 54 -17.89 -0.85 1.29
N GLY A 55 -18.33 0.34 1.71
CA GLY A 55 -19.67 0.84 1.45
C GLY A 55 -19.63 1.93 0.40
N VAL A 56 -20.60 1.92 -0.48
CA VAL A 56 -20.86 3.00 -1.45
C VAL A 56 -22.35 3.30 -1.41
N GLU A 57 -22.70 4.56 -1.22
CA GLU A 57 -24.05 5.09 -1.28
C GLU A 57 -24.12 6.19 -2.34
N GLU A 58 -25.00 6.05 -3.31
CA GLU A 58 -25.25 7.07 -4.32
C GLU A 58 -26.14 8.17 -3.72
N LEU A 59 -25.63 9.38 -3.62
CA LEU A 59 -26.35 10.53 -3.05
C LEU A 59 -27.08 11.37 -4.13
N GLY A 60 -26.99 10.96 -5.39
CA GLY A 60 -27.54 11.69 -6.53
C GLY A 60 -26.53 12.65 -7.17
N ASN A 61 -26.82 13.07 -8.40
CA ASN A 61 -25.99 14.01 -9.19
C ASN A 61 -24.51 13.60 -9.32
N GLY A 62 -24.21 12.29 -9.27
CA GLY A 62 -22.85 11.76 -9.34
C GLY A 62 -22.06 11.88 -8.02
N LEU A 63 -22.70 12.30 -6.94
CA LEU A 63 -22.10 12.34 -5.60
C LEU A 63 -22.32 11.00 -4.90
N LYS A 64 -21.26 10.48 -4.25
CA LYS A 64 -21.26 9.22 -3.50
C LYS A 64 -20.71 9.42 -2.10
N ALA A 65 -21.32 8.78 -1.11
CA ALA A 65 -20.70 8.57 0.19
C ALA A 65 -19.94 7.24 0.19
N LEU A 66 -18.80 7.23 0.86
CA LEU A 66 -17.88 6.10 0.89
C LEU A 66 -17.59 5.70 2.33
N MET A 67 -17.47 4.40 2.57
CA MET A 67 -17.00 3.82 3.83
C MET A 67 -15.92 2.77 3.51
N HIS A 68 -14.86 2.69 4.32
CA HIS A 68 -13.84 1.67 4.20
C HIS A 68 -13.28 1.28 5.57
N LEU A 69 -13.49 0.01 5.96
CA LEU A 69 -12.93 -0.61 7.14
C LEU A 69 -12.09 -1.82 6.72
N GLU A 70 -10.89 -2.00 7.29
CA GLU A 70 -10.03 -3.16 7.04
C GLU A 70 -9.29 -3.55 8.32
N MET A 71 -9.48 -4.79 8.75
CA MET A 71 -8.69 -5.42 9.80
C MET A 71 -7.68 -6.40 9.19
N ARG A 72 -6.58 -6.65 9.92
CA ARG A 72 -5.56 -7.61 9.54
C ARG A 72 -5.34 -8.64 10.63
N PHE A 73 -4.96 -9.87 10.23
CA PHE A 73 -4.78 -10.98 11.16
C PHE A 73 -3.63 -11.88 10.74
N GLU A 74 -3.16 -12.71 11.68
CA GLU A 74 -2.17 -13.76 11.46
C GLU A 74 -2.89 -15.08 11.15
N PRO A 75 -2.59 -15.76 10.03
CA PRO A 75 -3.33 -16.95 9.61
C PRO A 75 -2.97 -18.20 10.40
N ASP A 76 -1.77 -18.24 10.99
CA ASP A 76 -1.23 -19.37 11.76
C ASP A 76 -1.77 -19.43 13.20
N THR A 77 -2.13 -18.28 13.77
CA THR A 77 -2.61 -18.16 15.16
C THR A 77 -4.04 -17.64 15.28
N GLY A 78 -4.62 -17.07 14.22
CA GLY A 78 -5.94 -16.43 14.23
C GLY A 78 -5.99 -15.10 15.01
N THR A 79 -4.86 -14.59 15.50
CA THR A 79 -4.79 -13.34 16.24
C THR A 79 -4.81 -12.13 15.32
N VAL A 80 -5.11 -10.94 15.85
CA VAL A 80 -4.88 -9.68 15.11
C VAL A 80 -3.40 -9.54 14.76
N GLU A 81 -3.09 -8.90 13.63
CA GLU A 81 -1.71 -8.74 13.18
C GLU A 81 -0.83 -8.12 14.27
N SER A 82 0.31 -8.77 14.53
CA SER A 82 1.26 -8.39 15.59
C SER A 82 0.67 -8.34 17.01
N GLY A 83 -0.45 -8.99 17.26
CA GLY A 83 -1.05 -9.19 18.61
C GLY A 83 -1.56 -7.94 19.35
N SER A 84 -1.07 -6.74 18.99
CA SER A 84 -1.34 -5.49 19.72
C SER A 84 -1.87 -4.35 18.86
N ARG A 85 -2.13 -4.60 17.58
CA ARG A 85 -2.57 -3.54 16.67
C ARG A 85 -4.08 -3.25 16.81
N PRO A 86 -4.54 -2.00 16.57
CA PRO A 86 -5.96 -1.68 16.54
C PRO A 86 -6.73 -2.55 15.56
N LEU A 87 -7.99 -2.87 15.87
CA LEU A 87 -8.82 -3.78 15.07
C LEU A 87 -8.88 -3.36 13.59
N PHE A 88 -9.20 -2.11 13.30
CA PHE A 88 -9.27 -1.59 11.93
C PHE A 88 -7.99 -0.85 11.51
N GLN A 89 -6.85 -1.42 11.84
CA GLN A 89 -5.56 -0.82 11.54
C GLN A 89 -5.27 -0.66 10.04
N GLY A 90 -5.89 -1.48 9.19
CA GLY A 90 -5.67 -1.46 7.75
C GLY A 90 -6.24 -0.21 7.11
N GLN A 91 -7.51 0.03 7.32
CA GLN A 91 -8.28 1.18 6.84
C GLN A 91 -9.41 1.46 7.82
N SER A 92 -9.68 2.72 8.09
CA SER A 92 -10.82 3.19 8.84
C SER A 92 -11.16 4.59 8.34
N ARG A 93 -11.94 4.70 7.26
CA ARG A 93 -12.20 5.95 6.54
C ARG A 93 -13.65 6.06 6.11
N VAL A 94 -14.15 7.29 6.13
CA VAL A 94 -15.38 7.73 5.49
C VAL A 94 -15.03 8.83 4.50
N GLY A 95 -15.84 9.03 3.46
CA GLY A 95 -15.55 10.08 2.49
C GLY A 95 -16.66 10.36 1.51
N LEU A 96 -16.38 11.31 0.62
CA LEU A 96 -17.24 11.71 -0.49
C LEU A 96 -16.46 11.63 -1.79
N GLN A 97 -17.11 11.19 -2.86
CA GLN A 97 -16.60 11.16 -4.21
C GLN A 97 -17.57 11.82 -5.18
N GLY A 98 -17.05 12.58 -6.12
CA GLY A 98 -17.84 13.25 -7.16
C GLY A 98 -16.96 13.68 -8.33
N ALA A 99 -17.46 14.58 -9.16
CA ALA A 99 -16.68 15.15 -10.27
C ALA A 99 -15.41 15.88 -9.82
N PHE A 100 -15.38 16.35 -8.56
CA PHE A 100 -14.19 16.97 -7.94
C PHE A 100 -13.09 15.97 -7.56
N GLY A 101 -13.33 14.67 -7.67
CA GLY A 101 -12.45 13.62 -7.18
C GLY A 101 -13.00 12.99 -5.88
N MET A 102 -12.12 12.66 -4.93
CA MET A 102 -12.49 11.95 -3.71
C MET A 102 -11.81 12.58 -2.49
N VAL A 103 -12.62 12.88 -1.46
CA VAL A 103 -12.15 13.32 -0.13
C VAL A 103 -12.47 12.23 0.89
N ARG A 104 -11.51 11.86 1.73
CA ARG A 104 -11.68 10.83 2.79
C ARG A 104 -11.08 11.32 4.10
N ILE A 105 -11.65 10.89 5.22
CA ILE A 105 -11.22 11.26 6.58
C ILE A 105 -11.08 9.99 7.40
N GLY A 106 -10.07 9.91 8.25
CA GLY A 106 -9.83 8.80 9.19
C GLY A 106 -8.41 8.25 9.17
N ARG A 107 -8.25 6.93 8.93
CA ARG A 107 -6.96 6.23 8.88
C ARG A 107 -6.81 5.44 7.59
N GLY A 108 -5.65 5.55 6.92
CA GLY A 108 -5.38 4.80 5.70
C GLY A 108 -3.96 4.92 5.18
N LEU A 109 -3.67 4.21 4.08
CA LEU A 109 -2.39 4.31 3.37
C LEU A 109 -2.13 5.75 2.94
N THR A 110 -0.88 6.16 3.01
CA THR A 110 -0.48 7.47 2.51
C THR A 110 -0.39 7.47 0.98
N PRO A 111 -0.57 8.62 0.33
CA PRO A 111 -0.37 8.78 -1.11
C PRO A 111 0.99 8.28 -1.60
N PHE A 112 2.05 8.50 -0.83
CA PHE A 112 3.39 7.97 -1.10
C PHE A 112 3.37 6.45 -1.24
N GLN A 113 2.76 5.75 -0.28
CA GLN A 113 2.73 4.29 -0.25
C GLN A 113 1.80 3.70 -1.31
N GLU A 114 0.63 4.31 -1.53
CA GLU A 114 -0.31 3.88 -2.56
C GLU A 114 0.32 3.96 -3.96
N SER A 115 1.10 5.01 -4.25
CA SER A 115 1.72 5.21 -5.56
C SER A 115 2.97 4.36 -5.78
N SER A 116 3.81 4.17 -4.75
CA SER A 116 5.09 3.45 -4.89
C SER A 116 4.94 1.95 -5.12
N ALA A 117 3.85 1.34 -4.64
CA ALA A 117 3.58 -0.09 -4.79
C ALA A 117 3.59 -0.58 -6.25
N ALA A 118 3.13 0.25 -7.18
CA ALA A 118 3.05 -0.09 -8.61
C ALA A 118 4.43 -0.26 -9.28
N PHE A 119 5.50 0.19 -8.63
CA PHE A 119 6.89 0.16 -9.13
C PHE A 119 7.77 -0.86 -8.38
N ASP A 120 7.15 -1.78 -7.65
CA ASP A 120 7.76 -2.96 -7.02
C ASP A 120 7.24 -4.22 -7.75
N PRO A 121 8.10 -5.17 -8.17
CA PRO A 121 7.67 -6.43 -8.80
C PRO A 121 6.65 -7.22 -7.98
N TRP A 122 6.69 -7.13 -6.65
CA TRP A 122 5.73 -7.73 -5.72
C TRP A 122 4.55 -6.81 -5.38
N ASN A 123 4.37 -5.68 -6.11
CA ASN A 123 3.30 -4.68 -5.88
C ASN A 123 3.21 -4.20 -4.42
N GLY A 124 4.35 -4.01 -3.78
CA GLY A 124 4.41 -3.53 -2.39
C GLY A 124 3.93 -4.54 -1.34
N VAL A 125 3.84 -5.83 -1.70
CA VAL A 125 3.56 -6.91 -0.74
C VAL A 125 4.71 -6.97 0.27
N THR A 126 4.38 -7.08 1.56
CA THR A 126 5.34 -7.03 2.67
C THR A 126 6.05 -8.36 2.91
N THR A 127 6.37 -9.09 1.86
CA THR A 127 7.18 -10.32 1.94
C THR A 127 8.67 -9.98 2.03
N PRO A 128 9.49 -10.80 2.70
CA PRO A 128 10.94 -10.67 2.62
C PRO A 128 11.53 -10.85 1.21
N ALA A 129 10.79 -11.39 0.25
CA ALA A 129 11.20 -11.42 -1.16
C ALA A 129 10.86 -10.10 -1.89
N GLY A 130 9.87 -9.33 -1.43
CA GLY A 130 9.56 -7.99 -1.94
C GLY A 130 10.59 -6.95 -1.50
N PHE A 131 10.54 -5.76 -2.06
CA PHE A 131 11.54 -4.73 -1.84
C PHE A 131 11.09 -3.63 -0.88
N GLN A 132 9.80 -3.56 -0.58
CA GLN A 132 9.25 -2.48 0.24
C GLN A 132 9.81 -2.48 1.67
N THR A 133 9.94 -3.65 2.29
CA THR A 133 10.32 -3.76 3.70
C THR A 133 11.79 -3.39 3.96
N ASP A 134 12.70 -3.86 3.11
CA ASP A 134 14.14 -3.80 3.40
C ASP A 134 14.93 -2.86 2.49
N ILE A 135 14.35 -2.42 1.38
CA ILE A 135 15.01 -1.56 0.40
C ILE A 135 14.31 -0.20 0.32
N THR A 136 13.08 -0.15 -0.22
CA THR A 136 12.49 1.11 -0.68
C THR A 136 12.00 2.02 0.44
N VAL A 137 11.45 1.49 1.54
CA VAL A 137 10.97 2.30 2.68
C VAL A 137 11.60 1.89 3.99
N ALA A 138 12.67 1.10 3.95
CA ALA A 138 13.29 0.58 5.15
C ALA A 138 13.87 1.69 6.02
N GLY A 139 13.40 1.75 7.26
CA GLY A 139 13.78 2.77 8.24
C GLY A 139 12.84 3.96 8.29
N TYR A 140 11.95 4.14 7.33
CA TYR A 140 10.92 5.18 7.35
C TYR A 140 9.60 4.66 7.95
N THR A 141 8.94 5.51 8.71
CA THR A 141 7.63 5.24 9.30
C THR A 141 6.74 6.45 9.10
N SER A 142 5.61 6.29 8.40
CA SER A 142 4.68 7.39 8.11
C SER A 142 4.03 7.97 9.38
N ASP A 143 3.72 7.13 10.36
CA ASP A 143 3.07 7.54 11.61
C ASP A 143 3.87 7.05 12.83
N PRO A 144 5.05 7.65 13.12
CA PRO A 144 5.95 7.20 14.19
C PRO A 144 5.45 7.53 15.59
N LEU A 145 4.60 8.56 15.72
CA LEU A 145 4.09 9.07 16.99
C LEU A 145 2.60 8.74 17.18
N GLY A 146 2.02 7.98 16.26
CA GLY A 146 0.61 7.59 16.30
C GLY A 146 0.27 6.56 17.35
N PRO A 147 -1.01 6.12 17.40
CA PRO A 147 -1.48 5.13 18.39
C PRO A 147 -0.66 3.84 18.36
N PRO A 148 -0.73 3.01 19.43
CA PRO A 148 0.00 1.76 19.53
C PRO A 148 -0.06 0.93 18.25
N GLY A 149 1.09 0.47 17.77
CA GLY A 149 1.22 -0.19 16.48
C GLY A 149 1.49 0.78 15.34
N ASN A 150 2.31 1.82 15.62
CA ASN A 150 2.77 2.80 14.63
C ASN A 150 2.87 2.19 13.22
N SER A 151 2.40 2.89 12.22
CA SER A 151 2.26 2.35 10.88
C SER A 151 3.37 2.86 9.98
N ARG A 152 4.12 1.94 9.38
CA ARG A 152 5.17 2.30 8.42
C ARG A 152 4.65 2.99 7.17
N ASN A 153 3.36 2.87 6.87
CA ASN A 153 2.83 3.28 5.57
C ASN A 153 1.42 3.89 5.63
N ARG A 154 1.00 4.37 6.80
CA ARG A 154 -0.34 4.96 7.00
C ARG A 154 -0.27 6.20 7.85
N PHE A 155 -1.24 7.09 7.64
CA PHE A 155 -1.59 8.12 8.59
C PHE A 155 -2.84 7.74 9.37
N SER A 156 -2.87 8.10 10.65
CA SER A 156 -4.07 8.22 11.48
C SER A 156 -4.51 9.68 11.53
N ASN A 157 -5.77 9.93 11.91
CA ASN A 157 -6.29 11.28 12.13
C ASN A 157 -5.97 12.22 10.95
N ALA A 158 -6.30 11.80 9.72
CA ALA A 158 -5.90 12.52 8.53
C ALA A 158 -7.04 12.69 7.53
N VAL A 159 -6.85 13.64 6.62
CA VAL A 159 -7.71 13.92 5.48
C VAL A 159 -6.94 13.61 4.20
N TRP A 160 -7.59 12.92 3.27
CA TRP A 160 -7.05 12.61 1.94
C TRP A 160 -7.85 13.31 0.86
N TYR A 161 -7.17 13.72 -0.17
CA TYR A 161 -7.76 14.11 -1.44
C TYR A 161 -7.10 13.35 -2.59
N ASN A 162 -7.93 12.80 -3.48
CA ASN A 162 -7.51 12.18 -4.72
C ASN A 162 -8.22 12.92 -5.88
N SER A 163 -7.47 13.49 -6.79
CA SER A 163 -8.05 14.13 -7.97
C SER A 163 -8.74 13.11 -8.88
N PRO A 164 -9.63 13.54 -9.77
CA PRO A 164 -9.99 12.74 -10.93
C PRO A 164 -8.74 12.37 -11.74
N VAL A 165 -8.81 11.23 -12.46
CA VAL A 165 -7.78 10.87 -13.43
C VAL A 165 -8.04 11.62 -14.71
N VAL A 166 -7.08 12.45 -15.15
CA VAL A 166 -7.18 13.22 -16.39
C VAL A 166 -6.05 12.81 -17.33
N LYS A 167 -6.38 12.17 -18.45
CA LYS A 167 -5.40 11.67 -19.44
C LYS A 167 -4.28 10.82 -18.83
N GLY A 168 -4.61 10.00 -17.83
CA GLY A 168 -3.66 9.14 -17.11
C GLY A 168 -2.94 9.80 -15.92
N LEU A 169 -3.06 11.10 -15.74
CA LEU A 169 -2.51 11.83 -14.60
C LEU A 169 -3.50 11.84 -13.42
N GLN A 170 -2.98 11.60 -12.22
CA GLN A 170 -3.71 11.74 -10.97
C GLN A 170 -2.80 12.38 -9.92
N PHE A 171 -3.36 13.34 -9.18
CA PHE A 171 -2.74 13.93 -7.99
C PHE A 171 -3.41 13.37 -6.73
N ASN A 172 -2.62 13.02 -5.73
CA ASN A 172 -3.11 12.52 -4.45
C ASN A 172 -2.37 13.25 -3.32
N THR A 173 -3.10 13.61 -2.27
CA THR A 173 -2.50 14.21 -1.07
C THR A 173 -3.20 13.73 0.19
N ALA A 174 -2.48 13.77 1.31
CA ALA A 174 -3.02 13.55 2.64
C ALA A 174 -2.32 14.49 3.64
N VAL A 175 -3.08 14.97 4.61
CA VAL A 175 -2.57 15.78 5.73
C VAL A 175 -3.11 15.18 7.02
N GLY A 176 -2.23 14.85 7.95
CA GLY A 176 -2.61 14.39 9.29
C GLY A 176 -2.75 15.55 10.26
N THR A 177 -3.62 15.38 11.26
CA THR A 177 -3.63 16.27 12.43
C THR A 177 -2.50 15.91 13.39
N ARG A 178 -2.31 16.70 14.44
CA ARG A 178 -1.37 16.40 15.54
C ARG A 178 -2.08 15.82 16.77
N GLU A 179 -3.33 15.41 16.61
CA GLU A 179 -4.11 14.83 17.71
C GLU A 179 -3.47 13.53 18.21
N GLY A 180 -3.34 13.41 19.53
CA GLY A 180 -2.77 12.23 20.17
C GLY A 180 -1.26 12.03 19.96
N LEU A 181 -0.57 12.93 19.26
CA LEU A 181 0.87 12.85 19.09
C LEU A 181 1.58 13.35 20.34
N VAL A 182 2.40 12.49 20.93
CA VAL A 182 3.26 12.84 22.05
C VAL A 182 4.62 13.26 21.50
N ALA A 183 5.12 14.42 21.90
CA ALA A 183 6.47 14.87 21.56
C ALA A 183 7.49 13.82 22.02
N GLY A 184 8.31 13.32 21.12
CA GLY A 184 9.53 12.60 21.47
C GLY A 184 10.49 13.57 22.20
N ALA A 185 11.47 13.04 22.93
CA ALA A 185 12.41 13.84 23.69
C ALA A 185 13.03 14.95 22.80
N GLY A 186 12.61 16.18 23.00
CA GLY A 186 13.26 17.37 22.47
C GLY A 186 12.64 18.03 21.23
N GLN A 187 11.60 17.48 20.56
CA GLN A 187 10.95 18.12 19.41
C GLN A 187 9.43 18.09 19.48
N ALA A 188 8.79 19.24 19.22
CA ALA A 188 7.34 19.29 19.04
C ALA A 188 6.96 18.59 17.73
N PRO A 189 5.87 17.78 17.71
CA PRO A 189 5.38 17.15 16.50
C PRO A 189 5.00 18.18 15.43
N VAL A 190 5.34 17.90 14.18
CA VAL A 190 4.91 18.69 13.02
C VAL A 190 3.67 18.06 12.38
N TYR A 191 2.94 18.83 11.56
CA TYR A 191 1.84 18.30 10.77
C TYR A 191 2.40 17.34 9.69
N PRO A 192 2.05 16.04 9.74
CA PRO A 192 2.48 15.11 8.71
C PRO A 192 1.69 15.36 7.43
N TYR A 193 2.35 15.22 6.29
CA TYR A 193 1.68 15.25 4.99
C TYR A 193 2.35 14.30 4.00
N SER A 194 1.58 13.88 3.01
CA SER A 194 2.03 13.04 1.91
C SER A 194 1.38 13.51 0.62
N ALA A 195 2.14 13.56 -0.46
CA ALA A 195 1.64 13.91 -1.78
C ALA A 195 2.26 13.01 -2.85
N SER A 196 1.50 12.70 -3.88
CA SER A 196 2.00 11.99 -5.06
C SER A 196 1.33 12.47 -6.35
N VAL A 197 2.07 12.41 -7.43
CA VAL A 197 1.58 12.51 -8.80
C VAL A 197 1.90 11.20 -9.50
N THR A 198 0.89 10.62 -10.14
CA THR A 198 1.05 9.39 -10.92
C THR A 198 0.58 9.63 -12.35
N TYR A 199 1.31 9.08 -13.30
CA TYR A 199 0.93 8.99 -14.70
C TYR A 199 0.89 7.52 -15.10
N LEU A 200 -0.26 7.05 -15.54
CA LEU A 200 -0.45 5.68 -16.02
C LEU A 200 -1.13 5.74 -17.38
N SER A 201 -0.44 5.28 -18.38
CA SER A 201 -0.91 5.19 -19.76
C SER A 201 -0.48 3.83 -20.30
N GLY A 202 -1.37 3.05 -20.87
CA GLY A 202 -1.16 1.70 -21.41
C GLY A 202 0.25 1.10 -21.31
N MET A 203 1.22 1.69 -22.03
CA MET A 203 2.61 1.23 -22.06
C MET A 203 3.47 1.81 -20.93
N PHE A 204 3.25 3.07 -20.53
CA PHE A 204 4.12 3.79 -19.61
C PHE A 204 3.46 4.05 -18.26
N GLY A 205 4.25 3.99 -17.20
CA GLY A 205 3.88 4.45 -15.88
C GLY A 205 5.02 5.27 -15.28
N ALA A 206 4.65 6.34 -14.57
CA ALA A 206 5.58 7.16 -13.83
C ALA A 206 4.94 7.65 -12.53
N MET A 207 5.76 7.92 -11.52
CA MET A 207 5.32 8.57 -10.29
C MET A 207 6.39 9.48 -9.72
N ALA A 208 5.96 10.51 -9.00
CA ALA A 208 6.75 11.24 -8.04
C ALA A 208 5.95 11.38 -6.75
N ALA A 209 6.58 11.17 -5.61
CA ALA A 209 5.93 11.22 -4.31
C ALA A 209 6.85 11.81 -3.25
N HIS A 210 6.26 12.54 -2.31
CA HIS A 210 6.94 13.11 -1.15
C HIS A 210 6.09 12.90 0.10
N GLU A 211 6.75 12.63 1.22
CA GLU A 211 6.08 12.49 2.52
C GLU A 211 6.97 13.06 3.62
N ARG A 212 6.34 13.74 4.59
CA ARG A 212 6.92 14.18 5.84
C ARG A 212 6.08 13.63 6.98
N ASN A 213 6.68 12.93 7.90
CA ASN A 213 5.99 12.41 9.06
C ASN A 213 5.96 13.40 10.24
N ALA A 214 5.24 13.05 11.31
CA ALA A 214 5.09 13.92 12.47
C ALA A 214 6.38 14.12 13.29
N ALA A 215 7.40 13.28 13.10
CA ALA A 215 8.73 13.42 13.69
C ALA A 215 9.72 14.20 12.80
N ASP A 216 9.22 14.92 11.82
CA ASP A 216 9.99 15.73 10.89
C ASP A 216 10.98 14.95 9.99
N THR A 217 10.73 13.66 9.80
CA THR A 217 11.48 12.84 8.87
C THR A 217 10.81 12.90 7.50
N THR A 218 11.59 13.05 6.45
CA THR A 218 11.09 13.14 5.08
C THR A 218 11.52 11.94 4.22
N ILE A 219 10.70 11.63 3.24
CA ILE A 219 11.03 10.69 2.17
C ILE A 219 10.45 11.19 0.85
N TRP A 220 11.23 11.08 -0.22
CA TRP A 220 10.70 11.27 -1.55
C TRP A 220 11.08 10.10 -2.46
N SER A 221 10.29 9.87 -3.50
CA SER A 221 10.49 8.79 -4.45
C SER A 221 10.09 9.20 -5.85
N VAL A 222 10.82 8.68 -6.81
CA VAL A 222 10.40 8.65 -8.21
C VAL A 222 10.40 7.22 -8.71
N GLY A 223 9.46 6.90 -9.59
CA GLY A 223 9.35 5.58 -10.19
C GLY A 223 8.94 5.65 -11.64
N ALA A 224 9.41 4.69 -12.44
CA ALA A 224 9.05 4.53 -13.84
C ALA A 224 8.80 3.06 -14.17
N SER A 225 7.89 2.81 -15.10
CA SER A 225 7.67 1.47 -15.63
C SER A 225 7.33 1.54 -17.11
N ILE A 226 7.67 0.47 -17.84
CA ILE A 226 7.32 0.29 -19.23
C ILE A 226 6.82 -1.14 -19.45
N LYS A 227 5.81 -1.29 -20.29
CA LYS A 227 5.27 -2.56 -20.78
C LYS A 227 5.58 -2.68 -22.27
N PRO A 228 6.78 -3.17 -22.66
CA PRO A 228 7.14 -3.32 -24.09
C PRO A 228 6.20 -4.29 -24.81
N THR A 229 5.66 -5.26 -24.09
CA THR A 229 4.65 -6.21 -24.53
C THR A 229 3.60 -6.42 -23.45
N ALA A 230 2.49 -7.08 -23.77
CA ALA A 230 1.50 -7.48 -22.77
C ALA A 230 2.06 -8.43 -21.70
N ALA A 231 3.10 -9.20 -22.04
CA ALA A 231 3.71 -10.18 -21.14
C ALA A 231 4.81 -9.59 -20.24
N ILE A 232 5.43 -8.48 -20.62
CA ILE A 232 6.61 -7.93 -19.93
C ILE A 232 6.29 -6.57 -19.34
N LYS A 233 6.55 -6.40 -18.03
CA LYS A 233 6.61 -5.10 -17.36
C LYS A 233 7.99 -4.94 -16.74
N LEU A 234 8.71 -3.90 -17.15
CA LEU A 234 9.96 -3.46 -16.52
C LEU A 234 9.67 -2.27 -15.61
N MET A 235 10.38 -2.16 -14.50
CA MET A 235 10.17 -1.06 -13.55
C MET A 235 11.44 -0.69 -12.81
N ALA A 236 11.52 0.57 -12.42
CA ALA A 236 12.57 1.09 -11.57
C ALA A 236 12.02 2.14 -10.63
N SER A 237 12.62 2.27 -9.45
CA SER A 237 12.36 3.37 -8.52
C SER A 237 13.62 3.81 -7.82
N TYR A 238 13.62 5.09 -7.40
CA TYR A 238 14.69 5.70 -6.62
C TYR A 238 14.08 6.52 -5.50
N GLN A 239 14.68 6.47 -4.30
CA GLN A 239 14.16 7.09 -3.09
C GLN A 239 15.29 7.71 -2.28
N VAL A 240 14.96 8.79 -1.58
CA VAL A 240 15.83 9.43 -0.59
C VAL A 240 15.01 9.67 0.67
N GLN A 241 15.59 9.30 1.80
CA GLN A 241 15.07 9.60 3.14
C GLN A 241 16.01 10.56 3.83
N ASP A 242 15.45 11.57 4.49
CA ASP A 242 16.14 12.41 5.43
C ASP A 242 15.55 12.20 6.82
N GLN A 243 16.37 11.68 7.73
CA GLN A 243 15.99 11.38 9.11
C GLN A 243 16.81 12.20 10.11
N TRP A 244 17.38 13.29 9.66
CA TRP A 244 18.31 14.12 10.44
C TRP A 244 17.83 14.41 11.87
N ALA A 245 16.57 14.72 12.04
CA ALA A 245 15.99 15.05 13.33
C ALA A 245 15.92 13.87 14.32
N THR A 246 15.84 12.62 13.81
CA THR A 246 15.62 11.43 14.63
C THR A 246 16.82 10.49 14.68
N GLN A 247 17.65 10.50 13.65
CA GLN A 247 18.82 9.61 13.53
C GLN A 247 20.00 10.33 12.84
N PRO A 248 20.71 11.23 13.56
CA PRO A 248 21.77 12.05 12.96
C PRO A 248 22.91 11.25 12.31
N LEU A 249 23.22 10.05 12.84
CA LEU A 249 24.29 9.18 12.30
C LEU A 249 23.89 8.50 10.98
N ASN A 250 22.60 8.43 10.69
CA ASN A 250 22.02 7.81 9.48
C ASN A 250 21.03 8.76 8.82
N SER A 251 21.34 10.04 8.84
CA SER A 251 20.40 11.08 8.43
C SER A 251 19.94 10.92 7.00
N ASN A 252 20.85 10.53 6.09
CA ASN A 252 20.48 10.31 4.69
C ASN A 252 20.52 8.83 4.34
N THR A 253 19.48 8.38 3.69
CA THR A 253 19.41 7.04 3.15
C THR A 253 18.92 7.11 1.71
N THR A 254 19.70 6.60 0.78
CA THR A 254 19.28 6.41 -0.60
C THR A 254 18.90 4.95 -0.85
N ALA A 255 17.87 4.73 -1.67
CA ALA A 255 17.48 3.40 -2.09
C ALA A 255 17.09 3.40 -3.57
N TRP A 256 17.37 2.32 -4.27
CA TRP A 256 16.90 2.11 -5.62
C TRP A 256 16.55 0.65 -5.88
N LEU A 257 15.67 0.44 -6.83
CA LEU A 257 15.14 -0.85 -7.25
C LEU A 257 15.06 -0.87 -8.77
N VAL A 258 15.45 -1.99 -9.36
CA VAL A 258 15.09 -2.37 -10.73
C VAL A 258 14.41 -3.74 -10.69
N GLY A 259 13.37 -3.92 -11.48
CA GLY A 259 12.61 -5.15 -11.48
C GLY A 259 11.86 -5.41 -12.76
N ALA A 260 11.42 -6.66 -12.89
CA ALA A 260 10.62 -7.11 -14.02
C ALA A 260 9.57 -8.12 -13.60
N ASN A 261 8.44 -8.09 -14.31
CA ASN A 261 7.43 -9.14 -14.29
C ASN A 261 7.29 -9.70 -15.69
N TYR A 262 7.29 -11.03 -15.81
CA TYR A 262 7.11 -11.74 -17.08
C TYR A 262 5.97 -12.74 -16.95
N SER A 263 4.89 -12.51 -17.69
CA SER A 263 3.73 -13.41 -17.75
C SER A 263 3.99 -14.52 -18.75
N VAL A 264 3.86 -15.78 -18.34
CA VAL A 264 4.07 -16.97 -19.15
C VAL A 264 3.03 -18.02 -18.84
N GLY A 265 2.22 -18.39 -19.82
CA GLY A 265 1.07 -19.29 -19.63
C GLY A 265 0.12 -18.74 -18.56
N SER A 266 -0.26 -19.57 -17.61
CA SER A 266 -1.07 -19.18 -16.44
C SER A 266 -0.24 -18.64 -15.29
N GLY A 267 1.04 -18.37 -15.48
CA GLY A 267 1.95 -17.92 -14.42
C GLY A 267 2.59 -16.57 -14.69
N ARG A 268 3.28 -16.07 -13.67
CA ARG A 268 4.04 -14.82 -13.72
C ARG A 268 5.35 -14.98 -12.94
N VAL A 269 6.45 -14.73 -13.59
CA VAL A 269 7.77 -14.61 -12.96
C VAL A 269 7.94 -13.18 -12.45
N LEU A 270 8.43 -13.05 -11.24
CA LEU A 270 8.76 -11.80 -10.57
C LEU A 270 10.26 -11.78 -10.32
N MET A 271 10.96 -10.72 -10.67
CA MET A 271 12.39 -10.61 -10.42
C MET A 271 12.77 -9.17 -10.12
N GLY A 272 13.80 -9.00 -9.30
CA GLY A 272 14.30 -7.68 -8.98
C GLY A 272 15.63 -7.69 -8.26
N TYR A 273 16.27 -6.53 -8.32
CA TYR A 273 17.46 -6.20 -7.55
C TYR A 273 17.30 -4.80 -6.97
N GLY A 274 17.65 -4.67 -5.69
CA GLY A 274 17.58 -3.39 -5.00
C GLY A 274 18.75 -3.17 -4.06
N ARG A 275 19.06 -1.90 -3.81
CA ARG A 275 20.09 -1.46 -2.89
C ARG A 275 19.60 -0.28 -2.05
N LYS A 276 19.82 -0.36 -0.75
CA LYS A 276 19.67 0.74 0.22
C LYS A 276 21.03 1.11 0.77
N THR A 277 21.34 2.38 0.76
CA THR A 277 22.62 2.93 1.22
C THR A 277 22.34 4.01 2.26
N PRO A 278 22.30 3.68 3.56
CA PRO A 278 22.28 4.67 4.63
C PRO A 278 23.68 5.27 4.81
N ASP A 279 23.74 6.48 5.39
CA ASP A 279 24.99 7.05 5.83
C ASP A 279 25.61 6.18 6.95
N ASN A 280 26.93 6.06 6.93
CA ASN A 280 27.72 5.42 8.00
C ASN A 280 27.35 3.95 8.35
N ILE A 281 26.54 3.29 7.51
CA ILE A 281 26.19 1.87 7.67
C ILE A 281 26.39 1.14 6.35
N VAL A 282 26.80 -0.12 6.42
CA VAL A 282 26.93 -0.99 5.24
C VAL A 282 25.61 -1.07 4.47
N ALA A 283 25.69 -0.90 3.17
CA ALA A 283 24.52 -0.95 2.30
C ALA A 283 23.81 -2.33 2.34
N THR A 284 22.50 -2.30 2.41
CA THR A 284 21.65 -3.48 2.16
C THR A 284 21.55 -3.70 0.66
N ARG A 285 21.68 -4.95 0.21
CA ARG A 285 21.47 -5.38 -1.17
C ARG A 285 20.55 -6.58 -1.18
N GLN A 286 19.65 -6.64 -2.14
CA GLN A 286 18.69 -7.74 -2.26
C GLN A 286 18.52 -8.14 -3.71
N THR A 287 18.61 -9.45 -3.97
CA THR A 287 18.17 -10.07 -5.21
C THR A 287 17.01 -10.99 -4.91
N SER A 288 15.95 -10.93 -5.68
CA SER A 288 14.76 -11.74 -5.47
C SER A 288 14.23 -12.31 -6.77
N LEU A 289 13.69 -13.53 -6.68
CA LEU A 289 12.99 -14.24 -7.73
C LEU A 289 11.71 -14.83 -7.14
N GLY A 290 10.61 -14.68 -7.85
CA GLY A 290 9.32 -15.25 -7.49
C GLY A 290 8.61 -15.83 -8.69
N TYR A 291 7.71 -16.76 -8.44
CA TYR A 291 6.78 -17.29 -9.43
C TYR A 291 5.40 -17.38 -8.83
N GLU A 292 4.41 -16.88 -9.55
CA GLU A 292 2.99 -17.01 -9.21
C GLU A 292 2.30 -17.85 -10.28
N TYR A 293 1.58 -18.88 -9.88
CA TYR A 293 0.75 -19.70 -10.76
C TYR A 293 -0.73 -19.45 -10.45
N THR A 294 -1.46 -18.99 -11.44
CA THR A 294 -2.88 -18.62 -11.30
C THR A 294 -3.76 -19.85 -11.46
N LEU A 295 -4.44 -20.25 -10.39
CA LEU A 295 -5.45 -21.32 -10.40
C LEU A 295 -6.82 -20.76 -10.81
N SER A 296 -7.13 -19.54 -10.38
CA SER A 296 -8.34 -18.81 -10.73
C SER A 296 -8.11 -17.31 -10.61
N VAL A 297 -9.09 -16.49 -10.98
CA VAL A 297 -9.02 -15.02 -10.82
C VAL A 297 -8.82 -14.58 -9.34
N ARG A 298 -9.09 -15.47 -8.38
CA ARG A 298 -8.98 -15.18 -6.94
C ARG A 298 -7.92 -16.00 -6.24
N THR A 299 -7.39 -17.06 -6.86
CA THR A 299 -6.49 -18.02 -6.19
C THR A 299 -5.22 -18.20 -6.98
N ASN A 300 -4.08 -18.03 -6.32
CA ASN A 300 -2.78 -18.35 -6.88
C ASN A 300 -1.90 -19.12 -5.90
N LEU A 301 -1.04 -19.97 -6.45
CA LEU A 301 0.10 -20.54 -5.76
C LEU A 301 1.30 -19.63 -5.97
N TYR A 302 2.23 -19.61 -5.03
CA TYR A 302 3.46 -18.84 -5.18
C TYR A 302 4.69 -19.60 -4.66
N LEU A 303 5.82 -19.24 -5.23
CA LEU A 303 7.15 -19.61 -4.79
C LEU A 303 8.02 -18.36 -4.83
N ASP A 304 8.69 -18.02 -3.73
CA ASP A 304 9.62 -16.90 -3.68
C ASP A 304 10.97 -17.32 -3.10
N ALA A 305 12.02 -16.70 -3.61
CA ALA A 305 13.38 -16.78 -3.06
C ALA A 305 14.00 -15.39 -3.03
N SER A 306 14.72 -15.07 -1.94
CA SER A 306 15.56 -13.88 -1.91
C SER A 306 16.90 -14.12 -1.23
N ASN A 307 17.90 -13.39 -1.68
CA ASN A 307 19.23 -13.32 -1.10
C ASN A 307 19.50 -11.86 -0.72
N LYS A 308 19.68 -11.61 0.58
CA LYS A 308 19.92 -10.27 1.11
C LYS A 308 21.28 -10.23 1.78
N ARG A 309 22.04 -9.19 1.46
CA ARG A 309 23.20 -8.78 2.25
C ARG A 309 22.79 -7.58 3.09
N ILE A 310 22.74 -7.76 4.40
CA ILE A 310 22.30 -6.72 5.37
C ILE A 310 23.45 -6.43 6.34
N PRO A 311 23.45 -5.26 7.01
CA PRO A 311 24.39 -5.01 8.11
C PRO A 311 24.32 -6.14 9.15
N ALA A 312 25.46 -6.53 9.69
CA ALA A 312 25.48 -7.44 10.83
C ALA A 312 24.96 -6.72 12.07
N ALA A 313 24.36 -7.49 13.01
CA ALA A 313 23.91 -6.92 14.26
C ALA A 313 25.10 -6.22 14.97
N ASN A 314 24.86 -5.00 15.45
CA ASN A 314 25.82 -4.17 16.19
C ASN A 314 27.11 -3.81 15.43
N ALA A 315 27.12 -3.87 14.10
CA ALA A 315 28.31 -3.55 13.32
C ALA A 315 27.97 -2.69 12.09
N SER A 316 28.47 -1.47 12.08
CA SER A 316 28.29 -0.54 10.94
C SER A 316 29.05 -0.95 9.69
N VAL A 317 30.15 -1.70 9.84
CA VAL A 317 31.09 -2.01 8.77
C VAL A 317 31.06 -3.47 8.29
N SER A 318 30.42 -4.38 9.02
CA SER A 318 30.29 -5.78 8.61
C SER A 318 28.88 -6.12 8.16
N SER A 319 28.77 -7.19 7.36
CA SER A 319 27.48 -7.62 6.79
C SER A 319 27.29 -9.12 6.93
N ARG A 320 26.03 -9.55 6.96
CA ARG A 320 25.62 -10.96 6.92
C ARG A 320 24.67 -11.22 5.75
N ILE A 321 24.63 -12.47 5.32
CA ILE A 321 23.71 -12.93 4.27
C ILE A 321 22.47 -13.53 4.93
N VAL A 322 21.30 -13.13 4.48
CA VAL A 322 20.00 -13.70 4.84
C VAL A 322 19.35 -14.24 3.59
N LYS A 323 19.12 -15.55 3.55
CA LYS A 323 18.36 -16.22 2.50
C LYS A 323 16.93 -16.45 2.97
N TYR A 324 15.99 -16.27 2.07
CA TYR A 324 14.57 -16.47 2.32
C TYR A 324 13.98 -17.31 1.20
N TYR A 325 13.11 -18.25 1.58
CA TYR A 325 12.35 -19.09 0.67
C TYR A 325 10.92 -19.20 1.20
N SER A 326 9.94 -19.13 0.32
CA SER A 326 8.55 -19.39 0.66
C SER A 326 7.84 -20.12 -0.45
N VAL A 327 6.87 -20.95 -0.07
CA VAL A 327 5.89 -21.59 -0.96
C VAL A 327 4.54 -21.54 -0.28
N GLY A 328 3.49 -21.17 -1.02
CA GLY A 328 2.18 -21.05 -0.41
C GLY A 328 1.07 -20.79 -1.41
N MET A 329 -0.09 -20.51 -0.85
CA MET A 329 -1.30 -20.19 -1.58
C MET A 329 -1.91 -18.91 -1.05
N ARG A 330 -2.41 -18.09 -1.97
CA ARG A 330 -3.16 -16.88 -1.66
C ARG A 330 -4.54 -16.94 -2.31
N HIS A 331 -5.56 -16.60 -1.53
CA HIS A 331 -6.95 -16.51 -1.99
C HIS A 331 -7.54 -15.15 -1.65
N HIS A 332 -8.17 -14.51 -2.63
CA HIS A 332 -8.94 -13.28 -2.48
C HIS A 332 -10.44 -13.59 -2.55
N PHE A 333 -11.24 -12.94 -1.74
CA PHE A 333 -12.71 -13.07 -1.75
C PHE A 333 -13.43 -11.74 -1.66
#